data_1112e8499a135d54ad0fe23bbd330924
#
_entry.id   1112e8499a135d54ad0fe23bbd330924
#
_cell.length_a   1.000
_cell.length_b   1.000
_cell.length_c   1.000
_cell.angle_alpha   90.00
_cell.angle_beta   90.00
_cell.angle_gamma   90.00
#
_symmetry.space_group_name_H-M   'P 1'
#
loop_
_entity.id
_entity.type
_entity.pdbx_description
1 polymer ?
#
loop_
_entity_poly.entity_id
_entity_poly.type
_entity_poly.pdbx_seq_one_letter_code
_entity_poly.pdbx_strand_id
1 'polypeptide(L)'
;MAQFNVDSGQVSAAGAQAAAIAGQLRTDAAAMLAQVQSLQGSWTGLAASSFADCAARWRAAQSQMESALDSIGQALQAASASYEDAESGAAAMFAG
;
A
#
# COMPACT_ATOMS: atom_id res chain seq x y z
N MET A 1 -4.93 -25.53 22.98
CA MET A 1 -4.76 -25.24 21.56
C MET A 1 -4.91 -23.73 21.33
N ALA A 2 -3.91 -23.13 20.74
CA ALA A 2 -3.99 -21.69 20.48
C ALA A 2 -5.10 -21.45 19.46
N GLN A 3 -6.13 -20.77 19.89
CA GLN A 3 -7.16 -20.31 18.99
C GLN A 3 -6.74 -18.97 18.43
N PHE A 4 -6.45 -18.94 17.15
CA PHE A 4 -6.26 -17.68 16.46
C PHE A 4 -7.64 -17.20 16.06
N ASN A 5 -8.17 -16.29 16.86
CA ASN A 5 -9.42 -15.61 16.50
C ASN A 5 -9.09 -14.58 15.41
N VAL A 6 -8.98 -15.05 14.17
CA VAL A 6 -8.80 -14.18 13.03
C VAL A 6 -10.17 -13.99 12.40
N ASP A 7 -10.66 -12.77 12.46
CA ASP A 7 -11.89 -12.38 11.79
C ASP A 7 -11.53 -12.05 10.34
N SER A 8 -12.03 -12.86 9.41
CA SER A 8 -11.77 -12.66 7.98
C SER A 8 -12.28 -11.30 7.50
N GLY A 9 -13.36 -10.80 8.10
CA GLY A 9 -13.88 -9.47 7.81
C GLY A 9 -12.89 -8.37 8.19
N GLN A 10 -12.22 -8.52 9.35
CA GLN A 10 -11.20 -7.56 9.80
C GLN A 10 -9.97 -7.61 8.91
N VAL A 11 -9.56 -8.79 8.47
CA VAL A 11 -8.43 -8.95 7.54
C VAL A 11 -8.74 -8.30 6.20
N SER A 12 -9.95 -8.51 5.68
CA SER A 12 -10.39 -7.89 4.44
C SER A 12 -10.47 -6.37 4.57
N ALA A 13 -10.98 -5.86 5.69
CA ALA A 13 -11.03 -4.43 5.96
C ALA A 13 -9.63 -3.81 6.04
N ALA A 14 -8.68 -4.51 6.65
CA ALA A 14 -7.28 -4.07 6.70
C ALA A 14 -6.67 -3.99 5.30
N GLY A 15 -6.99 -4.95 4.42
CA GLY A 15 -6.56 -4.93 3.02
C GLY A 15 -7.12 -3.73 2.26
N ALA A 16 -8.41 -3.44 2.43
CA ALA A 16 -9.04 -2.27 1.83
C ALA A 16 -8.43 -0.98 2.36
N GLN A 17 -8.14 -0.93 3.66
CA GLN A 17 -7.50 0.23 4.29
C GLN A 17 -6.09 0.44 3.77
N ALA A 18 -5.32 -0.64 3.58
CA ALA A 18 -4.00 -0.57 2.98
C ALA A 18 -4.05 0.02 1.56
N ALA A 19 -5.03 -0.38 0.76
CA ALA A 19 -5.24 0.16 -0.58
C ALA A 19 -5.59 1.66 -0.54
N ALA A 20 -6.42 2.07 0.42
CA ALA A 20 -6.77 3.47 0.60
C ALA A 20 -5.56 4.31 1.01
N ILE A 21 -4.72 3.79 1.91
CA ILE A 21 -3.47 4.45 2.33
C ILE A 21 -2.52 4.58 1.14
N ALA A 22 -2.38 3.53 0.32
CA ALA A 22 -1.56 3.57 -0.88
C ALA A 22 -2.03 4.65 -1.85
N GLY A 23 -3.34 4.77 -2.05
CA GLY A 23 -3.93 5.82 -2.88
C GLY A 23 -3.66 7.21 -2.34
N GLN A 24 -3.77 7.40 -1.03
CA GLN A 24 -3.49 8.68 -0.38
C GLN A 24 -2.01 9.06 -0.49
N LEU A 25 -1.11 8.10 -0.29
CA LEU A 25 0.32 8.31 -0.46
C LEU A 25 0.66 8.73 -1.88
N ARG A 26 0.02 8.10 -2.87
CA ARG A 26 0.21 8.45 -4.28
C ARG A 26 -0.22 9.89 -4.56
N THR A 27 -1.35 10.31 -4.01
CA THR A 27 -1.87 11.66 -4.16
C THR A 27 -0.96 12.68 -3.47
N ASP A 28 -0.55 12.41 -2.24
CA ASP A 28 0.31 13.31 -1.46
C ASP A 28 1.68 13.44 -2.13
N ALA A 29 2.19 12.35 -2.64
CA ALA A 29 3.47 12.32 -3.33
C ALA A 29 3.43 13.13 -4.62
N ALA A 30 2.36 13.02 -5.40
CA ALA A 30 2.18 13.80 -6.61
C ALA A 30 2.09 15.31 -6.29
N ALA A 31 1.38 15.66 -5.22
CA ALA A 31 1.26 17.05 -4.78
C ALA A 31 2.62 17.62 -4.36
N MET A 32 3.40 16.85 -3.61
CA MET A 32 4.74 17.26 -3.19
C MET A 32 5.68 17.44 -4.39
N LEU A 33 5.60 16.51 -5.33
CA LEU A 33 6.42 16.59 -6.55
C LEU A 33 6.09 17.84 -7.36
N ALA A 34 4.82 18.20 -7.47
CA ALA A 34 4.39 19.41 -8.16
C ALA A 34 4.96 20.66 -7.52
N GLN A 35 4.97 20.74 -6.18
CA GLN A 35 5.58 21.85 -5.45
C GLN A 35 7.08 21.93 -5.69
N VAL A 36 7.73 20.79 -5.69
CA VAL A 36 9.16 20.67 -5.93
C VAL A 36 9.52 21.12 -7.34
N GLN A 37 8.74 20.73 -8.33
CA GLN A 37 8.96 21.15 -9.72
C GLN A 37 8.76 22.65 -9.89
N SER A 38 7.82 23.23 -9.17
CA SER A 38 7.59 24.66 -9.14
C SER A 38 8.80 25.42 -8.60
N LEU A 39 9.42 24.91 -7.50
CA LEU A 39 10.63 25.49 -6.94
C LEU A 39 11.83 25.32 -7.88
N GLN A 40 11.91 24.19 -8.55
CA GLN A 40 12.99 23.86 -9.48
C GLN A 40 13.09 24.88 -10.61
N GLY A 41 11.96 25.44 -11.04
CA GLY A 41 11.91 26.46 -12.08
C GLY A 41 12.65 27.74 -11.71
N SER A 42 12.80 28.04 -10.40
CA SER A 42 13.52 29.21 -9.91
C SER A 42 14.98 28.93 -9.58
N TRP A 43 15.41 27.67 -9.62
CA TRP A 43 16.78 27.30 -9.30
C TRP A 43 17.61 27.13 -10.58
N THR A 44 18.88 27.49 -10.50
CA THR A 44 19.81 27.39 -11.63
C THR A 44 21.07 26.66 -11.21
N GLY A 45 21.77 26.10 -12.21
CA GLY A 45 23.08 25.51 -12.04
C GLY A 45 23.08 24.21 -11.26
N LEU A 46 24.08 24.05 -10.42
CA LEU A 46 24.34 22.80 -9.69
C LEU A 46 23.21 22.45 -8.71
N ALA A 47 22.60 23.45 -8.09
CA ALA A 47 21.50 23.23 -7.16
C ALA A 47 20.29 22.60 -7.87
N ALA A 48 19.98 23.07 -9.08
CA ALA A 48 18.86 22.51 -9.87
C ALA A 48 19.15 21.05 -10.25
N SER A 49 20.37 20.76 -10.64
CA SER A 49 20.81 19.41 -11.01
C SER A 49 20.74 18.44 -9.83
N SER A 50 21.26 18.86 -8.67
CA SER A 50 21.25 18.05 -7.44
C SER A 50 19.84 17.77 -7.00
N PHE A 51 18.96 18.74 -7.14
CA PHE A 51 17.57 18.61 -6.75
C PHE A 51 16.82 17.66 -7.67
N ALA A 52 17.05 17.73 -8.98
CA ALA A 52 16.48 16.82 -9.95
C ALA A 52 16.85 15.36 -9.64
N ASP A 53 18.10 15.14 -9.23
CA ASP A 53 18.59 13.82 -8.81
C ASP A 53 17.85 13.32 -7.59
N CYS A 54 17.67 14.15 -6.57
CA CYS A 54 16.92 13.80 -5.38
C CYS A 54 15.45 13.48 -5.71
N ALA A 55 14.83 14.25 -6.57
CA ALA A 55 13.46 14.03 -7.00
C ALA A 55 13.31 12.69 -7.73
N ALA A 56 14.28 12.33 -8.57
CA ALA A 56 14.27 11.05 -9.26
C ALA A 56 14.38 9.88 -8.29
N ARG A 57 15.27 9.98 -7.30
CA ARG A 57 15.42 8.95 -6.27
C ARG A 57 14.16 8.80 -5.44
N TRP A 58 13.52 9.91 -5.11
CA TRP A 58 12.29 9.89 -4.35
C TRP A 58 11.16 9.23 -5.11
N ARG A 59 11.04 9.50 -6.41
CA ARG A 59 10.04 8.82 -7.27
C ARG A 59 10.27 7.32 -7.31
N ALA A 60 11.50 6.88 -7.41
CA ALA A 60 11.84 5.47 -7.43
C ALA A 60 11.47 4.80 -6.10
N ALA A 61 11.81 5.42 -4.98
CA ALA A 61 11.48 4.91 -3.65
C ALA A 61 9.97 4.84 -3.44
N GLN A 62 9.25 5.85 -3.91
CA GLN A 62 7.80 5.90 -3.80
C GLN A 62 7.14 4.80 -4.63
N SER A 63 7.61 4.57 -5.85
CA SER A 63 7.09 3.51 -6.70
C SER A 63 7.28 2.15 -6.05
N GLN A 64 8.42 1.91 -5.39
CA GLN A 64 8.66 0.68 -4.64
C GLN A 64 7.73 0.57 -3.44
N MET A 65 7.49 1.66 -2.74
CA MET A 65 6.58 1.68 -1.60
C MET A 65 5.14 1.37 -2.04
N GLU A 66 4.69 1.94 -3.14
CA GLU A 66 3.36 1.66 -3.69
C GLU A 66 3.21 0.18 -4.04
N SER A 67 4.22 -0.40 -4.69
CA SER A 67 4.23 -1.82 -5.02
C SER A 67 4.17 -2.69 -3.76
N ALA A 68 4.90 -2.33 -2.72
CA ALA A 68 4.89 -3.05 -1.46
C ALA A 68 3.52 -2.98 -0.79
N LEU A 69 2.88 -1.81 -0.80
CA LEU A 69 1.55 -1.62 -0.23
C LEU A 69 0.49 -2.41 -1.00
N ASP A 70 0.58 -2.42 -2.33
CA ASP A 70 -0.31 -3.23 -3.16
C ASP A 70 -0.16 -4.71 -2.85
N SER A 71 1.08 -5.19 -2.68
CA SER A 71 1.36 -6.58 -2.32
C SER A 71 0.79 -6.93 -0.95
N ILE A 72 0.92 -6.05 0.03
CA ILE A 72 0.34 -6.23 1.36
C ILE A 72 -1.17 -6.32 1.27
N GLY A 73 -1.79 -5.40 0.53
CA GLY A 73 -3.24 -5.41 0.33
C GLY A 73 -3.73 -6.69 -0.32
N GLN A 74 -3.04 -7.17 -1.35
CA GLN A 74 -3.38 -8.43 -2.02
C GLN A 74 -3.20 -9.63 -1.09
N ALA A 75 -2.13 -9.65 -0.31
CA ALA A 75 -1.88 -10.71 0.65
C ALA A 75 -2.97 -10.75 1.73
N LEU A 76 -3.42 -9.59 2.20
CA LEU A 76 -4.49 -9.52 3.19
C LEU A 76 -5.82 -10.00 2.62
N GLN A 77 -6.12 -9.65 1.37
CA GLN A 77 -7.34 -10.13 0.72
C GLN A 77 -7.30 -11.64 0.48
N ALA A 78 -6.16 -12.17 0.07
CA ALA A 78 -5.97 -13.60 -0.11
C ALA A 78 -6.08 -14.34 1.23
N ALA A 79 -5.52 -13.79 2.30
CA ALA A 79 -5.64 -14.37 3.64
C ALA A 79 -7.09 -14.38 4.12
N SER A 80 -7.83 -13.29 3.88
CA SER A 80 -9.25 -13.21 4.21
C SER A 80 -10.05 -14.29 3.52
N ALA A 81 -9.82 -14.49 2.22
CA ALA A 81 -10.51 -15.53 1.46
C ALA A 81 -10.16 -16.92 1.98
N SER A 82 -8.90 -17.18 2.32
CA SER A 82 -8.48 -18.46 2.87
C SER A 82 -9.14 -18.75 4.22
N TYR A 83 -9.24 -17.75 5.10
CA TYR A 83 -9.91 -17.90 6.39
C TYR A 83 -11.41 -18.17 6.22
N GLU A 84 -12.07 -17.48 5.30
CA GLU A 84 -13.48 -17.71 4.99
C GLU A 84 -13.71 -19.11 4.47
N ASP A 85 -12.87 -19.60 3.58
CA ASP A 85 -12.96 -20.96 3.05
C ASP A 85 -12.75 -21.99 4.15
N ALA A 86 -11.81 -21.76 5.06
CA ALA A 86 -11.56 -22.65 6.17
C ALA A 86 -12.75 -22.69 7.13
N GLU A 87 -13.33 -21.54 7.44
CA GLU A 87 -14.52 -21.45 8.29
C GLU A 87 -15.72 -22.16 7.66
N SER A 88 -15.94 -21.94 6.37
CA SER A 88 -17.02 -22.59 5.63
C SER A 88 -16.83 -24.11 5.56
N GLY A 89 -15.61 -24.56 5.34
CA GLY A 89 -15.27 -25.96 5.33
C GLY A 89 -15.49 -26.63 6.69
N ALA A 90 -15.07 -25.97 7.76
CA ALA A 90 -15.28 -26.45 9.11
C ALA A 90 -16.77 -26.51 9.47
N ALA A 91 -17.53 -25.48 9.13
CA ALA A 91 -18.97 -25.43 9.35
C ALA A 91 -19.70 -26.55 8.61
N ALA A 92 -19.29 -26.81 7.38
CA ALA A 92 -19.87 -27.90 6.57
C ALA A 92 -19.57 -29.27 7.17
N MET A 93 -18.40 -29.46 7.76
CA MET A 93 -18.05 -30.72 8.43
C MET A 93 -18.92 -30.97 9.66
N PHE A 94 -19.33 -29.94 10.37
CA PHE A 94 -20.15 -30.06 11.56
C PHE A 94 -21.66 -29.99 11.28
N ALA A 95 -22.05 -29.49 10.14
CA ALA A 95 -23.45 -29.37 9.77
C ALA A 95 -24.03 -30.65 9.21
N GLY A 96 -23.18 -31.55 8.73
CA GLY A 96 -23.62 -32.80 8.17
C GLY A 96 -23.78 -33.89 9.18
#